data_09e26fb4820b7b06c0ce61e6c5e94063
#
_entry.id   09e26fb4820b7b06c0ce61e6c5e94063
#
_cell.length_a   1.000
_cell.length_b   1.000
_cell.length_c   1.000
_cell.angle_alpha   90.00
_cell.angle_beta   90.00
_cell.angle_gamma   90.00
#
_symmetry.space_group_name_H-M   'P 1'
#
loop_
_entity.id
_entity.type
_entity.pdbx_description
1 polymer ?
#
loop_
_entity_poly.entity_id
_entity_poly.type
_entity_poly.pdbx_seq_one_letter_code
_entity_poly.pdbx_strand_id
1 'polypeptide(L)'
;NKYDAIIMDPPSYGRGPKGEVWQIEEKLYGLVELCTKVLSDEPLFFLINSYTTGLSPIILEHILDATVAKKAKGGKIYGGEIGIPTSRDGKVLPCGIFGRWESK
;
A
#
# COMPACT_ATOMS: atom_id res chain seq x y z
N ASN A 1 -19.50 -3.09 -8.86
CA ASN A 1 -19.40 -3.62 -7.49
C ASN A 1 -18.39 -2.83 -6.68
N LYS A 2 -18.69 -2.68 -5.40
CA LYS A 2 -17.81 -2.01 -4.46
C LYS A 2 -17.26 -3.02 -3.47
N TYR A 3 -16.08 -2.71 -2.94
CA TYR A 3 -15.39 -3.59 -1.99
C TYR A 3 -15.18 -2.87 -0.67
N ASP A 4 -15.30 -3.62 0.43
CA ASP A 4 -15.12 -3.06 1.77
C ASP A 4 -13.65 -3.06 2.20
N ALA A 5 -12.81 -3.82 1.52
CA ALA A 5 -11.39 -3.91 1.83
C ALA A 5 -10.59 -4.22 0.58
N ILE A 6 -9.38 -3.67 0.53
CA ILE A 6 -8.46 -3.90 -0.57
C ILE A 6 -7.09 -4.23 0.00
N ILE A 7 -6.47 -5.28 -0.52
CA ILE A 7 -5.07 -5.62 -0.25
C ILE A 7 -4.33 -5.50 -1.57
N MET A 8 -3.27 -4.71 -1.56
CA MET A 8 -2.51 -4.41 -2.76
C MET A 8 -1.05 -4.79 -2.56
N ASP A 9 -0.49 -5.50 -3.53
CA ASP A 9 0.91 -5.89 -3.53
C ASP A 9 1.49 -5.61 -4.92
N PRO A 10 1.64 -4.32 -5.30
CA PRO A 10 2.07 -3.97 -6.64
C PRO A 10 3.53 -4.32 -6.87
N PRO A 11 3.90 -4.70 -8.10
CA PRO A 11 5.29 -5.00 -8.41
C PRO A 11 6.15 -3.74 -8.39
N SER A 12 7.45 -3.90 -8.15
CA SER A 12 8.39 -2.79 -8.18
C SER A 12 8.57 -2.25 -9.60
N TYR A 13 8.50 -3.14 -10.58
CA TYR A 13 8.77 -2.83 -11.98
C TYR A 13 8.02 -3.82 -12.86
N GLY A 14 7.60 -3.35 -14.02
CA GLY A 14 6.96 -4.22 -15.01
C GLY A 14 6.78 -3.51 -16.34
N ARG A 15 6.50 -4.30 -17.38
CA ARG A 15 6.22 -3.78 -18.71
C ARG A 15 4.91 -4.35 -19.23
N GLY A 16 4.13 -3.50 -19.85
CA GLY A 16 2.90 -3.92 -20.50
C GLY A 16 3.14 -4.41 -21.93
N PRO A 17 2.10 -4.97 -22.58
CA PRO A 17 2.25 -5.56 -23.92
C PRO A 17 2.55 -4.53 -25.01
N LYS A 18 2.32 -3.25 -24.74
CA LYS A 18 2.60 -2.18 -25.70
C LYS A 18 3.88 -1.41 -25.35
N GLY A 19 4.72 -1.97 -24.49
CA GLY A 19 5.94 -1.32 -24.05
C GLY A 19 5.78 -0.34 -22.90
N GLU A 20 4.59 -0.26 -22.29
CA GLU A 20 4.38 0.57 -21.12
C GLU A 20 5.28 0.10 -19.98
N VAL A 21 5.79 1.04 -19.21
CA VAL A 21 6.67 0.74 -18.09
C VAL A 21 5.96 1.09 -16.79
N TRP A 22 5.92 0.13 -15.87
CA TRP A 22 5.45 0.34 -14.50
C TRP A 22 6.64 0.52 -13.60
N GLN A 23 6.68 1.64 -12.90
CA GLN A 23 7.63 1.88 -11.81
C GLN A 23 6.83 2.37 -10.62
N ILE A 24 6.94 1.64 -9.50
CA ILE A 24 6.10 1.89 -8.35
C ILE A 24 6.25 3.31 -7.80
N GLU A 25 7.47 3.85 -7.82
CA GLU A 25 7.74 5.19 -7.31
C GLU A 25 6.96 6.27 -8.05
N GLU A 26 6.67 6.05 -9.33
CA GLU A 26 5.99 7.03 -10.17
C GLU A 26 4.49 6.79 -10.28
N LYS A 27 4.06 5.53 -10.14
CA LYS A 27 2.70 5.14 -10.49
C LYS A 27 1.81 4.79 -9.29
N LEU A 28 2.42 4.59 -8.12
CA LEU A 28 1.67 4.07 -6.98
C LEU A 28 0.51 4.98 -6.55
N TYR A 29 0.75 6.29 -6.47
CA TYR A 29 -0.30 7.23 -6.07
C TYR A 29 -1.53 7.11 -6.96
N GLY A 30 -1.32 7.12 -8.28
CA GLY A 30 -2.41 7.03 -9.23
C GLY A 30 -3.15 5.70 -9.15
N LEU A 31 -2.42 4.60 -8.89
CA LEU A 31 -3.05 3.30 -8.74
C LEU A 31 -3.93 3.24 -7.49
N VAL A 32 -3.43 3.75 -6.37
CA VAL A 32 -4.21 3.77 -5.12
C VAL A 32 -5.44 4.65 -5.30
N GLU A 33 -5.28 5.82 -5.92
CA GLU A 33 -6.40 6.72 -6.20
C GLU A 33 -7.46 6.02 -7.06
N LEU A 34 -7.02 5.30 -8.09
CA LEU A 34 -7.95 4.56 -8.95
C LEU A 34 -8.69 3.49 -8.15
N CYS A 35 -8.00 2.79 -7.27
CA CYS A 35 -8.62 1.75 -6.44
C CYS A 35 -9.65 2.31 -5.46
N THR A 36 -9.54 3.57 -5.05
CA THR A 36 -10.57 4.15 -4.17
C THR A 36 -11.93 4.23 -4.86
N LYS A 37 -11.96 4.21 -6.17
CA LYS A 37 -13.23 4.27 -6.92
C LYS A 37 -14.05 3.00 -6.77
N VAL A 38 -13.42 1.88 -6.45
CA VAL A 38 -14.11 0.61 -6.21
C VAL A 38 -14.26 0.31 -4.72
N LEU A 39 -13.81 1.22 -3.87
CA LEU A 39 -13.95 1.10 -2.44
C LEU A 39 -15.35 1.54 -2.02
N SER A 40 -15.98 0.82 -1.10
CA SER A 40 -17.31 1.17 -0.61
C SER A 40 -17.31 2.47 0.18
N ASP A 41 -18.50 2.99 0.49
CA ASP A 41 -18.63 4.24 1.25
C ASP A 41 -18.19 4.08 2.73
N GLU A 42 -18.26 2.86 3.25
CA GLU A 42 -17.83 2.54 4.61
C GLU A 42 -16.81 1.40 4.58
N PRO A 43 -15.60 1.66 4.05
CA PRO A 43 -14.62 0.61 3.92
C PRO A 43 -14.03 0.20 5.28
N LEU A 44 -13.57 -1.04 5.35
CA LEU A 44 -12.97 -1.59 6.57
C LEU A 44 -11.48 -1.32 6.64
N PHE A 45 -10.75 -1.61 5.56
CA PHE A 45 -9.31 -1.35 5.52
C PHE A 45 -8.79 -1.29 4.10
N PHE A 46 -7.59 -0.74 3.98
CA PHE A 46 -6.83 -0.71 2.73
C PHE A 46 -5.36 -0.97 3.10
N LEU A 47 -4.78 -2.02 2.54
CA LEU A 47 -3.41 -2.44 2.86
C LEU A 47 -2.56 -2.43 1.61
N ILE A 48 -1.40 -1.79 1.68
CA ILE A 48 -0.40 -1.78 0.61
C ILE A 48 0.86 -2.44 1.14
N ASN A 49 1.33 -3.49 0.46
CA ASN A 49 2.62 -4.10 0.74
C ASN A 49 3.57 -3.78 -0.41
N SER A 50 4.82 -3.56 -0.11
CA SER A 50 5.83 -3.31 -1.15
C SER A 50 7.15 -3.90 -0.73
N TYR A 51 7.85 -4.47 -1.70
CA TYR A 51 9.19 -5.05 -1.49
C TYR A 51 10.24 -4.26 -2.26
N THR A 52 9.91 -3.04 -2.67
CA THR A 52 10.79 -2.18 -3.45
C THR A 52 11.83 -1.52 -2.55
N THR A 53 13.10 -1.69 -2.89
CA THR A 53 14.20 -1.03 -2.21
C THR A 53 14.12 0.48 -2.43
N GLY A 54 14.31 1.24 -1.36
CA GLY A 54 14.29 2.70 -1.44
C GLY A 54 12.94 3.35 -1.27
N LEU A 55 11.86 2.57 -1.20
CA LEU A 55 10.53 3.10 -0.92
C LEU A 55 10.31 3.11 0.59
N SER A 56 9.90 4.26 1.13
CA SER A 56 9.73 4.44 2.57
C SER A 56 8.29 4.14 3.00
N PRO A 57 8.07 3.55 4.20
CA PRO A 57 6.71 3.41 4.74
C PRO A 57 5.97 4.73 4.86
N ILE A 58 6.69 5.83 5.14
CA ILE A 58 6.07 7.16 5.26
C ILE A 58 5.41 7.57 3.95
N ILE A 59 6.00 7.21 2.81
CA ILE A 59 5.40 7.51 1.51
C ILE A 59 4.05 6.79 1.37
N LEU A 60 3.98 5.53 1.80
CA LEU A 60 2.72 4.79 1.76
C LEU A 60 1.67 5.43 2.67
N GLU A 61 2.07 5.91 3.85
CA GLU A 61 1.17 6.60 4.75
C GLU A 61 0.64 7.89 4.12
N HIS A 62 1.50 8.67 3.46
CA HIS A 62 1.07 9.90 2.80
C HIS A 62 0.10 9.63 1.67
N ILE A 63 0.34 8.57 0.88
CA ILE A 63 -0.56 8.19 -0.20
C ILE A 63 -1.93 7.82 0.35
N LEU A 64 -1.98 7.02 1.42
CA LEU A 64 -3.24 6.63 2.03
C LEU A 64 -3.97 7.84 2.61
N ASP A 65 -3.24 8.76 3.22
CA ASP A 65 -3.84 9.98 3.77
C ASP A 65 -4.45 10.85 2.66
N ALA A 66 -3.79 10.93 1.53
CA ALA A 66 -4.23 11.76 0.41
C ALA A 66 -5.36 11.13 -0.41
N THR A 67 -5.60 9.83 -0.28
CA THR A 67 -6.55 9.09 -1.11
C THR A 67 -7.64 8.42 -0.28
N VAL A 68 -7.31 7.34 0.40
CA VAL A 68 -8.29 6.51 1.11
C VAL A 68 -8.94 7.26 2.27
N ALA A 69 -8.12 7.97 3.07
CA ALA A 69 -8.63 8.69 4.22
C ALA A 69 -9.60 9.81 3.81
N LYS A 70 -9.34 10.45 2.69
CA LYS A 70 -10.25 11.50 2.18
C LYS A 70 -11.56 10.92 1.71
N LYS A 71 -11.53 9.79 1.02
CA LYS A 71 -12.76 9.14 0.60
C LYS A 71 -13.57 8.64 1.79
N ALA A 72 -12.92 8.04 2.77
CA ALA A 72 -13.57 7.45 3.93
C ALA A 72 -13.86 8.45 5.03
N LYS A 73 -13.38 9.68 4.92
CA LYS A 73 -13.57 10.76 5.89
C LYS A 73 -13.02 10.41 7.26
N GLY A 74 -11.81 9.92 7.31
CA GLY A 74 -11.13 9.60 8.56
C GLY A 74 -10.55 8.21 8.57
N GLY A 75 -10.35 7.66 9.77
CA GLY A 75 -9.71 6.37 9.95
C GLY A 75 -8.31 6.52 10.53
N LYS A 76 -7.61 5.40 10.64
CA LYS A 76 -6.25 5.38 11.17
C LYS A 76 -5.29 4.87 10.12
N ILE A 77 -4.09 5.46 10.07
CA ILE A 77 -3.07 5.08 9.10
C ILE A 77 -1.83 4.61 9.86
N TYR A 78 -1.29 3.48 9.42
CA TYR A 78 -0.08 2.90 9.97
C TYR A 78 0.90 2.62 8.83
N GLY A 79 2.17 2.65 9.14
CA GLY A 79 3.20 2.23 8.20
C GLY A 79 4.33 1.57 8.96
N GLY A 80 5.07 0.69 8.30
CA GLY A 80 6.19 0.01 8.94
C GLY A 80 6.88 -0.95 8.01
N GLU A 81 7.80 -1.71 8.60
CA GLU A 81 8.56 -2.71 7.87
C GLU A 81 7.97 -4.09 8.09
N ILE A 82 7.96 -4.88 7.02
CA ILE A 82 7.61 -6.30 7.09
C ILE A 82 8.91 -7.05 7.31
N GLY A 83 8.96 -7.91 8.33
CA GLY A 83 10.15 -8.65 8.64
C GLY A 83 9.90 -10.13 8.85
N ILE A 84 10.96 -10.91 8.69
CA ILE A 84 10.94 -12.34 8.95
C ILE A 84 11.81 -12.58 10.17
N PRO A 85 11.26 -13.17 11.26
CA PRO A 85 12.09 -13.46 12.44
C PRO A 85 13.14 -14.54 12.11
N THR A 86 14.35 -14.29 12.57
CA THR A 86 15.42 -15.27 12.44
C THR A 86 15.44 -16.17 13.65
N SER A 87 15.71 -17.46 13.45
CA SER A 87 15.60 -18.46 14.52
C SER A 87 16.77 -18.46 15.50
N ARG A 88 17.90 -17.85 15.15
CA ARG A 88 19.11 -17.98 15.97
C ARG A 88 19.31 -16.89 17.01
N ASP A 89 18.97 -15.66 16.70
CA ASP A 89 19.32 -14.52 17.54
C ASP A 89 18.14 -13.62 17.88
N GLY A 90 16.94 -14.02 17.49
CA GLY A 90 15.73 -13.25 17.77
C GLY A 90 15.62 -11.95 16.99
N LYS A 91 16.49 -11.72 16.03
CA LYS A 91 16.41 -10.53 15.18
C LYS A 91 15.40 -10.73 14.06
N VAL A 92 14.98 -9.62 13.46
CA VAL A 92 14.05 -9.63 12.36
C VAL A 92 14.78 -9.21 11.09
N LEU A 93 14.63 -10.03 10.05
CA LEU A 93 15.19 -9.71 8.73
C LEU A 93 14.17 -8.89 7.94
N PRO A 94 14.46 -7.62 7.62
CA PRO A 94 13.52 -6.82 6.85
C PRO A 94 13.33 -7.39 5.45
N CYS A 95 12.08 -7.53 5.00
CA CYS A 95 11.80 -8.04 3.66
C CYS A 95 10.88 -7.12 2.86
N GLY A 96 10.30 -6.09 3.47
CA GLY A 96 9.45 -5.16 2.75
C GLY A 96 8.88 -4.10 3.67
N ILE A 97 7.96 -3.31 3.13
CA ILE A 97 7.28 -2.26 3.87
C ILE A 97 5.77 -2.39 3.68
N PHE A 98 5.01 -1.78 4.57
CA PHE A 98 3.56 -1.73 4.41
C PHE A 98 3.01 -0.35 4.77
N GLY A 99 1.87 -0.02 4.16
CA GLY A 99 1.01 1.07 4.59
C GLY A 99 -0.39 0.53 4.76
N ARG A 100 -1.04 0.89 5.86
CA ARG A 100 -2.37 0.38 6.16
C ARG A 100 -3.28 1.51 6.64
N TRP A 101 -4.44 1.60 6.02
CA TRP A 101 -5.54 2.42 6.51
C TRP A 101 -6.62 1.49 7.06
N GLU A 102 -7.20 1.84 8.20
CA GLU A 102 -8.33 1.09 8.73
C GLU A 102 -9.36 2.04 9.32
N SER A 103 -10.60 1.60 9.31
CA SER A 103 -11.72 2.38 9.85
C SER A 103 -11.59 2.53 11.37
N LYS A 104 -12.21 3.55 11.88
CA LYS A 104 -12.23 3.79 13.32
C LYS A 104 -12.97 2.70 14.07
#